data_c74a0871d2dbdf12de1d19d99c877a88
#
_entry.id   c74a0871d2dbdf12de1d19d99c877a88
#
_cell.length_a   1.000
_cell.length_b   1.000
_cell.length_c   1.000
_cell.angle_alpha   90.00
_cell.angle_beta   90.00
_cell.angle_gamma   90.00
#
_symmetry.space_group_name_H-M   'P 1'
#
loop_
_entity.id
_entity.type
_entity.pdbx_description
1 polymer ?
#
loop_
_entity_poly.entity_id
_entity_poly.type
_entity_poly.pdbx_seq_one_letter_code
_entity_poly.pdbx_strand_id
1 'polypeptide(L)'
;MRVLIAAFVALSLLGGCAGGSGGGGGFGFYRYSLVQPRQREVARTMLVTPTIRWNRAPRLVNDIGREENWTLHGATLDALSFIGGLEDGRPLVRWQRRQDIRQVPNFRADMTPPEIASMIESYYRIRGGSLSFTVTGMQPRTFLGHPGFQLDYDHLGGNELERRGRVVGAVIGRRLYMILFDAPKSHFFGEIVPEFERIVESARLRSAPE
;
A
#
# COMPACT_ATOMS: atom_id res chain seq x y z
N MET A 1 -3.83 13.72 79.88
CA MET A 1 -2.49 13.13 79.83
C MET A 1 -2.36 12.31 78.53
N ARG A 2 -1.51 12.75 77.62
CA ARG A 2 -0.93 12.06 76.46
C ARG A 2 -1.91 11.79 75.30
N VAL A 3 -1.84 12.40 74.20
CA VAL A 3 -0.81 13.09 73.44
C VAL A 3 -0.65 12.44 72.11
N LEU A 4 -0.68 13.28 71.09
CA LEU A 4 0.17 13.20 69.88
C LEU A 4 0.41 11.83 69.24
N ILE A 5 0.05 11.67 68.05
CA ILE A 5 0.77 11.12 66.88
C ILE A 5 -0.26 10.71 65.82
N ALA A 6 -0.53 11.52 64.88
CA ALA A 6 -1.07 11.12 63.58
C ALA A 6 -1.03 12.27 62.59
N ALA A 7 0.15 12.73 62.31
CA ALA A 7 0.38 13.64 61.20
C ALA A 7 1.66 13.18 60.51
N PHE A 8 1.59 12.22 59.59
CA PHE A 8 2.69 11.91 58.66
C PHE A 8 2.38 10.67 57.82
N VAL A 9 1.38 10.74 56.97
CA VAL A 9 1.29 9.84 55.80
C VAL A 9 0.35 10.50 54.77
N ALA A 10 0.80 11.48 54.06
CA ALA A 10 0.11 11.96 52.86
C ALA A 10 1.05 12.78 51.98
N LEU A 11 2.16 12.16 51.57
CA LEU A 11 3.04 12.81 50.57
C LEU A 11 3.95 11.80 49.91
N SER A 12 3.39 10.84 49.16
CA SER A 12 4.19 9.90 48.34
C SER A 12 3.41 9.24 47.22
N LEU A 13 2.61 9.99 46.47
CA LEU A 13 1.92 9.48 45.23
C LEU A 13 2.18 10.35 44.01
N LEU A 14 3.30 11.06 43.93
CA LEU A 14 3.70 11.82 42.75
C LEU A 14 5.13 11.50 42.33
N GLY A 15 5.38 10.24 42.01
CA GLY A 15 6.72 9.85 41.53
C GLY A 15 6.71 8.48 40.90
N GLY A 16 6.21 8.37 39.65
CA GLY A 16 6.15 7.09 39.02
C GLY A 16 5.94 7.12 37.52
N CYS A 17 6.64 7.99 36.81
CA CYS A 17 6.77 7.88 35.35
C CYS A 17 8.22 8.05 34.93
N ALA A 18 9.10 7.15 35.39
CA ALA A 18 10.46 7.07 34.88
C ALA A 18 10.91 5.61 34.90
N GLY A 19 11.10 5.01 33.74
CA GLY A 19 11.99 3.88 33.51
C GLY A 19 11.48 2.52 33.94
N GLY A 20 10.76 1.82 33.09
CA GLY A 20 10.50 0.40 33.13
C GLY A 20 10.98 -0.27 31.85
N SER A 21 12.26 -0.62 31.77
CA SER A 21 12.75 -1.66 30.89
C SER A 21 12.27 -3.00 31.41
N GLY A 22 11.27 -3.60 30.82
CA GLY A 22 10.77 -4.90 31.21
C GLY A 22 9.89 -5.50 30.14
N GLY A 23 10.37 -6.58 29.50
CA GLY A 23 9.79 -7.24 28.34
C GLY A 23 8.35 -7.66 28.50
N GLY A 24 7.64 -7.63 27.40
CA GLY A 24 6.30 -8.17 27.29
C GLY A 24 5.55 -7.57 26.13
N GLY A 25 5.33 -8.33 25.07
CA GLY A 25 4.32 -8.08 24.05
C GLY A 25 4.52 -6.83 23.23
N GLY A 26 5.41 -6.92 22.22
CA GLY A 26 5.60 -5.83 21.27
C GLY A 26 4.34 -5.55 20.48
N PHE A 27 3.55 -4.56 20.88
CA PHE A 27 2.77 -3.79 19.94
C PHE A 27 3.80 -3.06 19.07
N GLY A 28 4.22 -3.72 17.97
CA GLY A 28 5.07 -3.10 16.96
C GLY A 28 4.34 -1.87 16.46
N PHE A 29 4.77 -0.70 16.90
CA PHE A 29 4.31 0.57 16.37
C PHE A 29 4.72 0.61 14.90
N TYR A 30 3.82 0.28 14.01
CA TYR A 30 4.02 0.43 12.58
C TYR A 30 4.27 1.91 12.27
N ARG A 31 5.52 2.27 12.15
CA ARG A 31 5.91 3.66 11.90
C ARG A 31 5.83 3.98 10.41
N TYR A 32 5.02 4.96 10.06
CA TYR A 32 5.11 5.62 8.76
C TYR A 32 6.43 6.38 8.66
N SER A 33 7.01 6.40 7.47
CA SER A 33 8.21 7.18 7.20
C SER A 33 7.94 8.23 6.12
N LEU A 34 8.45 9.45 6.33
CA LEU A 34 8.23 10.55 5.40
C LEU A 34 9.00 10.33 4.09
N VAL A 35 8.29 10.47 2.98
CA VAL A 35 8.83 10.47 1.61
C VAL A 35 8.95 11.91 1.14
N GLN A 36 10.18 12.35 0.90
CA GLN A 36 10.45 13.68 0.38
C GLN A 36 10.22 13.77 -1.14
N PRO A 37 9.87 14.95 -1.70
CA PRO A 37 9.69 15.19 -3.14
C PRO A 37 11.05 15.21 -3.86
N ARG A 38 11.60 14.02 -4.09
CA ARG A 38 12.86 13.80 -4.84
C ARG A 38 12.86 12.39 -5.40
N GLN A 39 13.72 12.15 -6.39
CA GLN A 39 13.89 10.81 -6.93
C GLN A 39 14.25 9.80 -5.84
N ARG A 40 13.60 8.67 -5.88
CA ARG A 40 13.86 7.56 -4.96
C ARG A 40 13.50 6.20 -5.54
N GLU A 41 14.13 5.20 -5.01
CA GLU A 41 13.82 3.80 -5.28
C GLU A 41 12.54 3.38 -4.56
N VAL A 42 11.65 2.71 -5.29
CA VAL A 42 10.42 2.08 -4.77
C VAL A 42 10.37 0.61 -5.18
N ALA A 43 9.78 -0.21 -4.31
CA ALA A 43 9.60 -1.65 -4.53
C ALA A 43 10.89 -2.37 -5.02
N ARG A 44 12.08 -1.83 -4.72
CA ARG A 44 13.43 -2.33 -5.04
C ARG A 44 13.80 -2.37 -6.52
N THR A 45 12.96 -1.91 -7.42
CA THR A 45 13.17 -2.11 -8.87
C THR A 45 12.81 -0.91 -9.72
N MET A 46 12.12 0.06 -9.17
CA MET A 46 11.70 1.26 -9.88
C MET A 46 12.26 2.51 -9.21
N LEU A 47 12.52 3.53 -10.01
CA LEU A 47 12.82 4.89 -9.57
C LEU A 47 11.64 5.76 -9.92
N VAL A 48 11.16 6.57 -8.97
CA VAL A 48 10.08 7.53 -9.16
C VAL A 48 10.44 8.87 -8.52
N THR A 49 9.80 9.94 -8.98
CA THR A 49 10.02 11.29 -8.44
C THR A 49 8.67 11.90 -8.06
N PRO A 50 8.21 11.73 -6.80
CA PRO A 50 7.03 12.43 -6.31
C PRO A 50 7.29 13.94 -6.27
N THR A 51 6.24 14.76 -6.48
CA THR A 51 6.36 16.23 -6.42
C THR A 51 5.91 16.80 -5.08
N ILE A 52 5.20 16.01 -4.28
CA ILE A 52 4.77 16.35 -2.93
C ILE A 52 5.29 15.31 -1.92
N ARG A 53 5.13 15.61 -0.64
CA ARG A 53 5.48 14.70 0.45
C ARG A 53 4.43 13.59 0.58
N TRP A 54 4.89 12.36 0.77
CA TRP A 54 4.06 11.19 1.05
C TRP A 54 4.47 10.55 2.38
N ASN A 55 3.60 9.71 2.91
CA ASN A 55 3.89 8.84 4.04
C ASN A 55 4.02 7.40 3.53
N ARG A 56 5.21 6.82 3.65
CA ARG A 56 5.44 5.42 3.34
C ARG A 56 4.90 4.57 4.48
N ALA A 57 3.98 3.68 4.16
CA ALA A 57 3.45 2.72 5.11
C ALA A 57 4.50 1.66 5.50
N PRO A 58 4.46 1.17 6.73
CA PRO A 58 5.27 0.03 7.14
C PRO A 58 4.86 -1.21 6.34
N ARG A 59 5.80 -2.12 6.10
CA ARG A 59 5.49 -3.39 5.43
C ARG A 59 4.64 -4.26 6.33
N LEU A 60 3.56 -4.78 5.78
CA LEU A 60 2.70 -5.73 6.46
C LEU A 60 3.16 -7.17 6.17
N VAL A 61 2.76 -8.09 7.03
CA VAL A 61 3.12 -9.52 6.93
C VAL A 61 2.62 -10.15 5.62
N ASN A 62 1.50 -9.67 5.11
CA ASN A 62 0.86 -10.13 3.88
C ASN A 62 1.27 -9.36 2.62
N ASP A 63 2.19 -8.39 2.73
CA ASP A 63 2.76 -7.72 1.56
C ASP A 63 3.67 -8.68 0.79
N ILE A 64 3.59 -8.63 -0.53
CA ILE A 64 4.52 -9.37 -1.38
C ILE A 64 5.92 -8.75 -1.32
N GLY A 65 6.95 -9.55 -1.61
CA GLY A 65 8.34 -9.15 -1.37
C GLY A 65 8.81 -7.85 -2.03
N ARG A 66 8.16 -7.45 -3.14
CA ARG A 66 8.47 -6.25 -3.93
C ARG A 66 7.28 -5.31 -4.01
N GLU A 67 6.58 -5.13 -2.90
CA GLU A 67 5.49 -4.18 -2.73
C GLU A 67 5.94 -3.03 -1.81
N GLU A 68 5.53 -1.83 -2.14
CA GLU A 68 5.71 -0.64 -1.30
C GLU A 68 4.43 0.20 -1.37
N ASN A 69 3.98 0.71 -0.24
CA ASN A 69 2.72 1.43 -0.13
C ASN A 69 2.94 2.81 0.49
N TRP A 70 2.37 3.84 -0.12
CA TRP A 70 2.36 5.22 0.36
C TRP A 70 0.94 5.72 0.55
N THR A 71 0.79 6.77 1.36
CA THR A 71 -0.48 7.46 1.60
C THR A 71 -0.23 8.94 1.92
N LEU A 72 -1.17 9.80 1.61
CA LEU A 72 -1.17 11.21 2.03
C LEU A 72 -1.97 11.40 3.32
N HIS A 73 -3.18 10.87 3.38
CA HIS A 73 -4.16 11.12 4.44
C HIS A 73 -4.38 9.92 5.37
N GLY A 74 -3.64 8.82 5.14
CA GLY A 74 -3.78 7.57 5.88
C GLY A 74 -4.32 6.44 5.01
N ALA A 75 -3.88 5.22 5.30
CA ALA A 75 -4.13 4.04 4.48
C ALA A 75 -5.62 3.67 4.30
N THR A 76 -6.51 4.24 5.11
CA THR A 76 -7.97 4.07 4.96
C THR A 76 -8.58 5.05 3.96
N LEU A 77 -7.93 6.18 3.71
CA LEU A 77 -8.42 7.21 2.80
C LEU A 77 -7.78 7.12 1.42
N ASP A 78 -6.48 6.96 1.34
CA ASP A 78 -5.78 6.85 0.06
C ASP A 78 -4.64 5.83 0.13
N ALA A 79 -4.37 5.17 -0.97
CA ALA A 79 -3.28 4.22 -1.09
C ALA A 79 -2.63 4.32 -2.47
N LEU A 80 -1.33 4.54 -2.49
CA LEU A 80 -0.48 4.46 -3.65
C LEU A 80 0.44 3.24 -3.49
N SER A 81 0.23 2.22 -4.30
CA SER A 81 0.94 0.95 -4.20
C SER A 81 1.86 0.74 -5.40
N PHE A 82 3.09 0.34 -5.14
CA PHE A 82 4.09 0.01 -6.14
C PHE A 82 4.36 -1.49 -6.13
N ILE A 83 4.23 -2.15 -7.29
CA ILE A 83 4.55 -3.56 -7.50
C ILE A 83 5.79 -3.64 -8.39
N GLY A 84 6.90 -4.03 -7.83
CA GLY A 84 8.22 -3.98 -8.45
C GLY A 84 8.63 -5.28 -9.14
N GLY A 85 7.85 -5.81 -10.06
CA GLY A 85 8.17 -7.01 -10.81
C GLY A 85 7.71 -8.29 -10.12
N LEU A 86 6.39 -8.48 -10.04
CA LEU A 86 5.78 -9.74 -9.62
C LEU A 86 6.18 -10.86 -10.60
N GLU A 87 6.73 -11.93 -10.08
CA GLU A 87 7.24 -13.05 -10.87
C GLU A 87 6.10 -13.93 -11.38
N ASP A 88 6.33 -14.57 -12.52
CA ASP A 88 5.46 -15.59 -13.10
C ASP A 88 5.16 -16.69 -12.06
N GLY A 89 3.92 -17.13 -11.96
CA GLY A 89 3.46 -18.12 -10.98
C GLY A 89 3.25 -17.58 -9.56
N ARG A 90 3.40 -16.27 -9.31
CA ARG A 90 3.23 -15.67 -7.98
C ARG A 90 1.90 -14.92 -7.85
N PRO A 91 1.22 -15.00 -6.69
CA PRO A 91 0.02 -14.21 -6.43
C PRO A 91 0.36 -12.74 -6.13
N LEU A 92 -0.53 -11.83 -6.48
CA LEU A 92 -0.40 -10.39 -6.18
C LEU A 92 -0.57 -10.11 -4.68
N VAL A 93 -1.26 -10.97 -3.95
CA VAL A 93 -1.48 -10.86 -2.50
C VAL A 93 -1.14 -12.17 -1.82
N ARG A 94 -0.49 -12.12 -0.67
CA ARG A 94 -0.34 -13.30 0.16
C ARG A 94 -1.69 -13.64 0.80
N TRP A 95 -2.16 -14.84 0.55
CA TRP A 95 -3.38 -15.35 1.18
C TRP A 95 -3.19 -15.48 2.70
N GLN A 96 -4.21 -15.10 3.44
CA GLN A 96 -4.21 -15.14 4.91
C GLN A 96 -4.80 -16.44 5.46
N ARG A 97 -5.67 -17.10 4.70
CA ARG A 97 -6.37 -18.32 5.10
C ARG A 97 -6.23 -19.39 4.02
N ARG A 98 -6.25 -20.67 4.41
CA ARG A 98 -6.22 -21.79 3.45
C ARG A 98 -7.35 -21.75 2.43
N GLN A 99 -8.51 -21.18 2.78
CA GLN A 99 -9.67 -21.02 1.89
C GLN A 99 -9.38 -20.02 0.75
N ASP A 100 -8.52 -19.02 0.99
CA ASP A 100 -8.24 -17.94 0.04
C ASP A 100 -7.31 -18.40 -1.09
N ILE A 101 -6.56 -19.50 -0.90
CA ILE A 101 -5.59 -20.02 -1.88
C ILE A 101 -6.24 -20.27 -3.25
N ARG A 102 -7.47 -20.78 -3.28
CA ARG A 102 -8.20 -21.08 -4.52
C ARG A 102 -8.81 -19.82 -5.16
N GLN A 103 -8.85 -18.70 -4.45
CA GLN A 103 -9.47 -17.45 -4.89
C GLN A 103 -8.44 -16.40 -5.31
N VAL A 104 -7.16 -16.65 -5.08
CA VAL A 104 -6.06 -15.76 -5.45
C VAL A 104 -5.41 -16.28 -6.72
N PRO A 105 -5.68 -15.66 -7.88
CA PRO A 105 -5.01 -16.07 -9.11
C PRO A 105 -3.52 -15.74 -9.03
N ASN A 106 -2.70 -16.66 -9.53
CA ASN A 106 -1.29 -16.39 -9.76
C ASN A 106 -1.12 -15.59 -11.04
N PHE A 107 -0.21 -14.64 -11.02
CA PHE A 107 0.21 -13.94 -12.23
C PHE A 107 0.85 -14.92 -13.22
N ARG A 108 0.51 -14.79 -14.49
CA ARG A 108 1.18 -15.44 -15.61
C ARG A 108 1.66 -14.36 -16.57
N ALA A 109 2.84 -14.55 -17.11
CA ALA A 109 3.47 -13.57 -17.99
C ALA A 109 2.75 -13.39 -19.35
N ASP A 110 1.82 -14.29 -19.69
CA ASP A 110 0.96 -14.24 -20.86
C ASP A 110 -0.42 -13.64 -20.59
N MET A 111 -0.68 -13.19 -19.35
CA MET A 111 -1.96 -12.57 -19.01
C MET A 111 -2.22 -11.31 -19.82
N THR A 112 -3.45 -11.23 -20.30
CA THR A 112 -4.01 -10.05 -20.94
C THR A 112 -4.40 -8.99 -19.88
N PRO A 113 -4.55 -7.70 -20.24
CA PRO A 113 -5.02 -6.67 -19.30
C PRO A 113 -6.34 -7.02 -18.58
N PRO A 114 -7.37 -7.63 -19.21
CA PRO A 114 -8.56 -8.09 -18.49
C PRO A 114 -8.29 -9.16 -17.45
N GLU A 115 -7.38 -10.10 -17.68
CA GLU A 115 -7.00 -11.12 -16.72
C GLU A 115 -6.23 -10.50 -15.52
N ILE A 116 -5.38 -9.50 -15.79
CA ILE A 116 -4.72 -8.71 -14.74
C ILE A 116 -5.75 -7.93 -13.93
N ALA A 117 -6.79 -7.37 -14.56
CA ALA A 117 -7.89 -6.71 -13.86
C ALA A 117 -8.60 -7.64 -12.87
N SER A 118 -8.88 -8.88 -13.27
CA SER A 118 -9.47 -9.91 -12.38
C SER A 118 -8.54 -10.27 -11.21
N MET A 119 -7.23 -10.24 -11.43
CA MET A 119 -6.24 -10.43 -10.36
C MET A 119 -6.25 -9.24 -9.38
N ILE A 120 -6.40 -8.01 -9.86
CA ILE A 120 -6.52 -6.80 -9.03
C ILE A 120 -7.84 -6.82 -8.24
N GLU A 121 -8.95 -7.24 -8.84
CA GLU A 121 -10.22 -7.46 -8.12
C GLU A 121 -10.01 -8.41 -6.94
N SER A 122 -9.36 -9.55 -7.17
CA SER A 122 -9.05 -10.53 -6.10
C SER A 122 -8.16 -9.93 -5.01
N TYR A 123 -7.22 -9.06 -5.37
CA TYR A 123 -6.38 -8.33 -4.42
C TYR A 123 -7.23 -7.46 -3.48
N TYR A 124 -8.15 -6.65 -4.01
CA TYR A 124 -9.01 -5.78 -3.19
C TYR A 124 -10.01 -6.57 -2.35
N ARG A 125 -10.56 -7.65 -2.89
CA ARG A 125 -11.48 -8.52 -2.15
C ARG A 125 -10.81 -9.15 -0.94
N ILE A 126 -9.59 -9.62 -1.08
CA ILE A 126 -8.88 -10.33 0.00
C ILE A 126 -8.24 -9.36 0.99
N ARG A 127 -7.66 -8.27 0.51
CA ARG A 127 -6.97 -7.29 1.36
C ARG A 127 -7.91 -6.30 2.03
N GLY A 128 -8.87 -5.78 1.27
CA GLY A 128 -9.77 -4.70 1.69
C GLY A 128 -11.20 -5.13 1.96
N GLY A 129 -11.53 -6.42 1.77
CA GLY A 129 -12.91 -6.90 1.91
C GLY A 129 -13.86 -6.27 0.89
N SER A 130 -13.37 -5.92 -0.30
CA SER A 130 -14.17 -5.29 -1.34
C SER A 130 -15.41 -6.13 -1.66
N LEU A 131 -16.57 -5.49 -1.64
CA LEU A 131 -17.89 -6.10 -1.86
C LEU A 131 -18.26 -6.14 -3.35
N SER A 132 -17.76 -5.18 -4.14
CA SER A 132 -17.96 -5.12 -5.58
C SER A 132 -16.72 -4.51 -6.24
N PHE A 133 -16.50 -4.86 -7.52
CA PHE A 133 -15.41 -4.32 -8.33
C PHE A 133 -15.89 -4.21 -9.78
N THR A 134 -15.74 -3.04 -10.38
CA THR A 134 -16.18 -2.76 -11.74
C THR A 134 -15.10 -2.01 -12.50
N VAL A 135 -14.62 -2.59 -13.60
CA VAL A 135 -13.72 -1.90 -14.53
C VAL A 135 -14.50 -0.80 -15.25
N THR A 136 -14.07 0.44 -15.15
CA THR A 136 -14.70 1.61 -15.77
C THR A 136 -13.95 2.10 -17.01
N GLY A 137 -12.71 1.69 -17.19
CA GLY A 137 -11.89 2.03 -18.35
C GLY A 137 -10.67 1.13 -18.48
N MET A 138 -10.30 0.83 -19.71
CA MET A 138 -9.08 0.08 -20.05
C MET A 138 -8.53 0.58 -21.36
N GLN A 139 -7.23 0.90 -21.38
CA GLN A 139 -6.56 1.39 -22.57
C GLN A 139 -5.08 1.01 -22.60
N PRO A 140 -4.47 0.89 -23.79
CA PRO A 140 -3.03 0.76 -23.92
C PRO A 140 -2.34 2.01 -23.38
N ARG A 141 -1.23 1.81 -22.65
CA ARG A 141 -0.40 2.90 -22.14
C ARG A 141 1.05 2.45 -22.01
N THR A 142 1.99 3.23 -22.51
CA THR A 142 3.41 2.96 -22.28
C THR A 142 3.75 3.16 -20.80
N PHE A 143 4.45 2.19 -20.21
CA PHE A 143 4.92 2.25 -18.83
C PHE A 143 6.33 1.71 -18.71
N LEU A 144 7.21 2.42 -18.01
CA LEU A 144 8.65 2.10 -17.85
C LEU A 144 9.38 1.91 -19.20
N GLY A 145 8.93 2.61 -20.26
CA GLY A 145 9.47 2.50 -21.62
C GLY A 145 8.99 1.28 -22.42
N HIS A 146 8.02 0.51 -21.90
CA HIS A 146 7.48 -0.68 -22.56
C HIS A 146 5.98 -0.55 -22.85
N PRO A 147 5.45 -1.27 -23.86
CA PRO A 147 4.01 -1.40 -24.04
C PRO A 147 3.35 -1.97 -22.77
N GLY A 148 2.30 -1.32 -22.33
CA GLY A 148 1.59 -1.68 -21.12
C GLY A 148 0.13 -1.26 -21.20
N PHE A 149 -0.50 -1.07 -20.05
CA PHE A 149 -1.93 -0.79 -19.94
C PHE A 149 -2.20 0.24 -18.84
N GLN A 150 -3.32 0.93 -18.98
CA GLN A 150 -4.00 1.64 -17.90
C GLN A 150 -5.34 0.98 -17.67
N LEU A 151 -5.71 0.85 -16.40
CA LEU A 151 -6.98 0.32 -15.93
C LEU A 151 -7.58 1.31 -14.93
N ASP A 152 -8.81 1.73 -15.18
CA ASP A 152 -9.62 2.51 -14.23
C ASP A 152 -10.75 1.61 -13.70
N TYR A 153 -11.05 1.69 -12.42
CA TYR A 153 -12.07 0.87 -11.78
C TYR A 153 -12.72 1.60 -10.61
N ASP A 154 -13.97 1.22 -10.34
CA ASP A 154 -14.68 1.58 -9.12
C ASP A 154 -14.86 0.32 -8.28
N HIS A 155 -14.81 0.45 -6.95
CA HIS A 155 -15.12 -0.64 -6.05
C HIS A 155 -15.76 -0.14 -4.76
N LEU A 156 -16.54 -1.02 -4.11
CA LEU A 156 -17.10 -0.79 -2.79
C LEU A 156 -16.20 -1.45 -1.76
N GLY A 157 -15.59 -0.68 -0.89
CA GLY A 157 -14.77 -1.21 0.19
C GLY A 157 -15.58 -1.99 1.23
N GLY A 158 -14.92 -2.80 2.05
CA GLY A 158 -15.58 -3.52 3.15
C GLY A 158 -16.20 -2.63 4.23
N ASN A 159 -15.87 -1.34 4.22
CA ASN A 159 -16.48 -0.29 5.03
C ASN A 159 -17.61 0.47 4.32
N GLU A 160 -18.12 -0.07 3.21
CA GLU A 160 -19.18 0.49 2.37
C GLU A 160 -18.82 1.85 1.72
N LEU A 161 -17.55 2.20 1.67
CA LEU A 161 -17.09 3.42 1.02
C LEU A 161 -16.87 3.18 -0.47
N GLU A 162 -17.52 3.98 -1.33
CA GLU A 162 -17.26 3.98 -2.76
C GLU A 162 -15.86 4.54 -3.05
N ARG A 163 -15.07 3.74 -3.73
CA ARG A 163 -13.69 4.07 -4.08
C ARG A 163 -13.49 3.98 -5.58
N ARG A 164 -12.55 4.75 -6.06
CA ARG A 164 -12.05 4.69 -7.43
C ARG A 164 -10.56 4.40 -7.42
N GLY A 165 -10.14 3.58 -8.36
CA GLY A 165 -8.72 3.32 -8.55
C GLY A 165 -8.27 3.48 -9.98
N ARG A 166 -6.98 3.72 -10.14
CA ARG A 166 -6.25 3.70 -11.40
C ARG A 166 -5.00 2.87 -11.26
N VAL A 167 -4.77 2.03 -12.26
CA VAL A 167 -3.54 1.23 -12.35
C VAL A 167 -2.86 1.55 -13.67
N VAL A 168 -1.55 1.71 -13.64
CA VAL A 168 -0.71 1.71 -14.83
C VAL A 168 0.33 0.60 -14.67
N GLY A 169 0.48 -0.26 -15.67
CA GLY A 169 1.36 -1.41 -15.56
C GLY A 169 1.87 -1.92 -16.90
N ALA A 170 2.91 -2.76 -16.83
CA ALA A 170 3.46 -3.48 -17.98
C ALA A 170 4.06 -4.82 -17.54
N VAL A 171 4.07 -5.80 -18.45
CA VAL A 171 4.81 -7.04 -18.30
C VAL A 171 6.16 -6.88 -18.99
N ILE A 172 7.24 -6.92 -18.22
CA ILE A 172 8.60 -6.70 -18.70
C ILE A 172 9.47 -7.87 -18.24
N GLY A 173 10.13 -8.57 -19.16
CA GLY A 173 10.97 -9.73 -18.82
C GLY A 173 10.24 -10.79 -18.00
N ARG A 174 8.98 -11.11 -18.37
CA ARG A 174 8.09 -12.07 -17.68
C ARG A 174 7.71 -11.66 -16.26
N ARG A 175 7.82 -10.40 -15.88
CA ARG A 175 7.46 -9.85 -14.56
C ARG A 175 6.45 -8.71 -14.73
N LEU A 176 5.48 -8.64 -13.83
CA LEU A 176 4.48 -7.57 -13.80
C LEU A 176 4.96 -6.41 -12.92
N TYR A 177 5.02 -5.23 -13.53
CA TYR A 177 5.29 -3.97 -12.86
C TYR A 177 4.04 -3.12 -12.89
N MET A 178 3.64 -2.55 -11.75
CA MET A 178 2.45 -1.70 -11.67
C MET A 178 2.63 -0.60 -10.63
N ILE A 179 1.96 0.53 -10.88
CA ILE A 179 1.65 1.54 -9.88
C ILE A 179 0.12 1.61 -9.79
N LEU A 180 -0.42 1.42 -8.59
CA LEU A 180 -1.85 1.42 -8.31
C LEU A 180 -2.15 2.61 -7.39
N PHE A 181 -3.18 3.36 -7.72
CA PHE A 181 -3.72 4.40 -6.85
C PHE A 181 -5.19 4.12 -6.57
N ASP A 182 -5.60 4.25 -5.32
CA ASP A 182 -6.95 4.00 -4.85
C ASP A 182 -7.34 5.00 -3.76
N ALA A 183 -8.52 5.62 -3.91
CA ALA A 183 -9.04 6.59 -2.95
C ALA A 183 -10.57 6.69 -3.03
N PRO A 184 -11.26 7.27 -2.00
CA PRO A 184 -12.67 7.60 -2.08
C PRO A 184 -12.99 8.43 -3.32
N LYS A 185 -14.02 7.99 -4.04
CA LYS A 185 -14.43 8.56 -5.33
C LYS A 185 -14.88 10.00 -5.22
N SER A 186 -15.52 10.36 -4.10
CA SER A 186 -16.18 11.64 -3.93
C SER A 186 -15.25 12.85 -3.83
N HIS A 187 -14.02 12.67 -3.33
CA HIS A 187 -13.11 13.80 -3.07
C HIS A 187 -11.66 13.45 -3.38
N PHE A 188 -11.06 12.55 -2.62
CA PHE A 188 -9.62 12.30 -2.63
C PHE A 188 -9.08 11.78 -3.95
N PHE A 189 -9.86 11.00 -4.71
CA PHE A 189 -9.38 10.48 -5.99
C PHE A 189 -9.06 11.62 -6.97
N GLY A 190 -9.98 12.56 -7.17
CA GLY A 190 -9.80 13.69 -8.09
C GLY A 190 -8.68 14.65 -7.68
N GLU A 191 -8.49 14.84 -6.38
CA GLU A 191 -7.44 15.69 -5.83
C GLU A 191 -6.04 15.11 -6.06
N ILE A 192 -5.87 13.80 -5.87
CA ILE A 192 -4.55 13.15 -5.84
C ILE A 192 -4.15 12.59 -7.21
N VAL A 193 -5.09 12.25 -8.09
CA VAL A 193 -4.78 11.64 -9.39
C VAL A 193 -3.77 12.43 -10.23
N PRO A 194 -3.72 13.78 -10.23
CA PRO A 194 -2.68 14.51 -10.95
C PRO A 194 -1.26 14.23 -10.43
N GLU A 195 -1.11 13.99 -9.14
CA GLU A 195 0.19 13.61 -8.56
C GLU A 195 0.56 12.17 -8.90
N PHE A 196 -0.43 11.26 -8.88
CA PHE A 196 -0.24 9.90 -9.36
C PHE A 196 0.28 9.89 -10.80
N GLU A 197 -0.28 10.70 -11.70
CA GLU A 197 0.16 10.79 -13.09
C GLU A 197 1.63 11.26 -13.18
N ARG A 198 2.01 12.29 -12.43
CA ARG A 198 3.41 12.75 -12.38
C ARG A 198 4.37 11.66 -11.90
N ILE A 199 3.96 10.89 -10.89
CA ILE A 199 4.75 9.76 -10.40
C ILE A 199 4.91 8.69 -11.47
N VAL A 200 3.82 8.33 -12.18
CA VAL A 200 3.84 7.36 -13.28
C VAL A 200 4.75 7.84 -14.43
N GLU A 201 4.66 9.09 -14.83
CA GLU A 201 5.48 9.69 -15.89
C GLU A 201 6.98 9.72 -15.52
N SER A 202 7.29 9.93 -14.26
CA SER A 202 8.65 9.92 -13.75
C SER A 202 9.26 8.53 -13.60
N ALA A 203 8.42 7.48 -13.64
CA ALA A 203 8.84 6.11 -13.34
C ALA A 203 9.86 5.57 -14.36
N ARG A 204 10.90 4.94 -13.85
CA ARG A 204 11.95 4.27 -14.63
C ARG A 204 12.30 2.93 -13.96
N LEU A 205 12.74 1.95 -14.74
CA LEU A 205 13.38 0.77 -14.16
C LEU A 205 14.73 1.19 -13.55
N ARG A 206 15.01 0.64 -12.39
CA ARG A 206 16.34 0.73 -11.82
C ARG A 206 17.29 -0.15 -12.64
N SER A 207 18.34 0.44 -13.20
CA SER A 207 19.41 -0.34 -13.81
C SER A 207 20.03 -1.29 -12.79
N ALA A 208 20.33 -2.53 -13.20
CA ALA A 208 21.12 -3.39 -12.35
C ALA A 208 22.45 -2.69 -12.04
N PRO A 209 23.00 -2.78 -10.83
CA PRO A 209 24.39 -2.39 -10.61
C PRO A 209 25.26 -3.22 -11.53
N GLU A 210 26.12 -2.54 -12.29
CA GLU A 210 27.20 -3.16 -13.06
C GLU A 210 28.17 -3.92 -12.15
#